data_9390565d626f2aa823268c001ec64cfd
#
_entry.id   9390565d626f2aa823268c001ec64cfd
#
_cell.length_a   1.000
_cell.length_b   1.000
_cell.length_c   1.000
_cell.angle_alpha   90.00
_cell.angle_beta   90.00
_cell.angle_gamma   90.00
#
_symmetry.space_group_name_H-M   'P 1'
#
loop_
_entity.id
_entity.type
_entity.pdbx_description
1 polymer ?
#
loop_
_entity_poly.entity_id
_entity_poly.type
_entity_poly.pdbx_seq_one_letter_code
_entity_poly.pdbx_strand_id
1 'polypeptide(L)'
;MRRRGDKKGDTDVHQSALGRLLQKGEPQDAAGLRTCIEALCDDDIAWQTAQTGDNQPWQVNDVSTAELNAKTLQRLPGDNWRVTSYSGLQQRGHGIAQDLMPRLDVDAAGVASVVEEPTLTPHQFPRGASPGTFLHSLFEDLDFTQPVDPNWVREKLELGGFESQWEPVLTEWITAVLQAPLNETGVSLSQLSARNKQVEMEFYLPISEPLIASQLDTLIRQFDPLSAGCPPLEFMQVRGMLKGFIDLVFRHEGRYYLLDYKSNWLGEDSSAYTQQAMAAAMQAHRYDLQYQLYTLALHRYLRHRIADYDYEHHFGGVIYLFLRGVDKEHPQQGIYATRPNAGLIDLMDEMFASMTLEEA
;
A
#
# COMPACT_ATOMS: atom_id res chain seq x y z
N MET A 1 -4.13 -26.54 -23.62
CA MET A 1 -4.85 -26.42 -22.33
C MET A 1 -6.35 -26.43 -22.63
N ARG A 2 -7.09 -27.49 -22.29
CA ARG A 2 -8.55 -27.52 -22.53
C ARG A 2 -9.24 -26.98 -21.31
N ARG A 3 -9.84 -25.82 -21.36
CA ARG A 3 -10.85 -25.41 -20.39
C ARG A 3 -12.14 -26.21 -20.64
N ARG A 4 -12.84 -26.60 -19.60
CA ARG A 4 -14.16 -27.24 -19.71
C ARG A 4 -15.14 -26.17 -20.22
N GLY A 5 -15.54 -26.25 -21.48
CA GLY A 5 -16.71 -25.55 -21.99
C GLY A 5 -17.98 -26.27 -21.58
N ASP A 6 -19.10 -25.56 -21.48
CA ASP A 6 -20.40 -26.08 -21.10
C ASP A 6 -21.00 -27.04 -22.14
N LYS A 7 -20.43 -27.11 -23.32
CA LYS A 7 -20.82 -28.01 -24.41
C LYS A 7 -19.64 -28.87 -24.88
N LYS A 8 -19.92 -30.12 -25.19
CA LYS A 8 -18.94 -31.09 -25.62
C LYS A 8 -18.32 -30.63 -26.96
N GLY A 9 -17.09 -30.14 -26.91
CA GLY A 9 -16.34 -29.69 -28.10
C GLY A 9 -16.06 -28.19 -28.15
N ASP A 10 -16.78 -27.36 -27.37
CA ASP A 10 -16.52 -25.92 -27.32
C ASP A 10 -15.34 -25.61 -26.40
N THR A 11 -14.51 -24.67 -26.82
CA THR A 11 -13.40 -24.16 -26.02
C THR A 11 -13.49 -22.64 -25.96
N ASP A 12 -13.14 -22.07 -24.84
CA ASP A 12 -13.02 -20.63 -24.64
C ASP A 12 -11.59 -20.11 -24.81
N VAL A 13 -10.75 -20.88 -25.51
CA VAL A 13 -9.33 -20.55 -25.75
C VAL A 13 -9.17 -19.18 -26.40
N HIS A 14 -10.09 -18.81 -27.32
CA HIS A 14 -10.09 -17.48 -27.96
C HIS A 14 -10.23 -16.32 -26.98
N GLN A 15 -10.78 -16.53 -25.77
CA GLN A 15 -10.90 -15.53 -24.71
C GLN A 15 -9.65 -15.45 -23.82
N SER A 16 -8.75 -16.44 -23.90
CA SER A 16 -7.46 -16.40 -23.17
C SER A 16 -6.55 -15.30 -23.73
N ALA A 17 -5.52 -14.91 -22.97
CA ALA A 17 -4.53 -13.95 -23.42
C ALA A 17 -3.87 -14.38 -24.75
N LEU A 18 -3.52 -15.67 -24.87
CA LEU A 18 -2.96 -16.25 -26.08
C LEU A 18 -4.00 -16.28 -27.22
N GLY A 19 -5.24 -16.64 -26.93
CA GLY A 19 -6.32 -16.62 -27.89
C GLY A 19 -6.65 -15.21 -28.41
N ARG A 20 -6.58 -14.21 -27.60
CA ARG A 20 -6.72 -12.80 -28.04
C ARG A 20 -5.58 -12.37 -28.93
N LEU A 21 -4.36 -12.80 -28.64
CA LEU A 21 -3.19 -12.51 -29.45
C LEU A 21 -3.29 -13.19 -30.84
N LEU A 22 -3.62 -14.48 -30.86
CA LEU A 22 -3.65 -15.29 -32.10
C LEU A 22 -4.93 -15.10 -32.91
N GLN A 23 -6.07 -14.97 -32.24
CA GLN A 23 -7.40 -15.01 -32.85
C GLN A 23 -8.17 -13.70 -32.70
N LYS A 24 -7.55 -12.65 -32.15
CA LYS A 24 -8.18 -11.33 -31.85
C LYS A 24 -9.47 -11.44 -31.02
N GLY A 25 -9.59 -12.49 -30.20
CA GLY A 25 -10.76 -12.75 -29.39
C GLY A 25 -11.93 -13.44 -30.11
N GLU A 26 -11.80 -13.72 -31.42
CA GLU A 26 -12.84 -14.38 -32.21
C GLU A 26 -12.64 -15.91 -32.22
N PRO A 27 -13.72 -16.70 -32.06
CA PRO A 27 -13.62 -18.16 -32.18
C PRO A 27 -13.19 -18.57 -33.59
N GLN A 28 -12.23 -19.47 -33.67
CA GLN A 28 -11.73 -20.02 -34.90
C GLN A 28 -11.90 -21.55 -34.91
N ASP A 29 -12.18 -22.12 -36.07
CA ASP A 29 -12.06 -23.56 -36.27
C ASP A 29 -10.58 -23.99 -36.36
N ALA A 30 -10.35 -25.30 -36.48
CA ALA A 30 -8.98 -25.84 -36.53
C ALA A 30 -8.18 -25.30 -37.73
N ALA A 31 -8.82 -25.05 -38.87
CA ALA A 31 -8.18 -24.51 -40.05
C ALA A 31 -7.84 -23.03 -39.88
N GLY A 32 -8.77 -22.24 -39.37
CA GLY A 32 -8.54 -20.82 -39.07
C GLY A 32 -7.48 -20.61 -38.00
N LEU A 33 -7.44 -21.42 -36.95
CA LEU A 33 -6.39 -21.39 -35.94
C LEU A 33 -5.02 -21.71 -36.54
N ARG A 34 -4.96 -22.72 -37.42
CA ARG A 34 -3.74 -23.08 -38.11
C ARG A 34 -3.21 -21.91 -38.96
N THR A 35 -4.07 -21.26 -39.72
CA THR A 35 -3.70 -20.08 -40.51
C THR A 35 -3.18 -18.94 -39.63
N CYS A 36 -3.80 -18.70 -38.46
CA CYS A 36 -3.32 -17.69 -37.52
C CYS A 36 -1.92 -18.03 -36.98
N ILE A 37 -1.64 -19.31 -36.72
CA ILE A 37 -0.33 -19.76 -36.24
C ILE A 37 0.71 -19.68 -37.35
N GLU A 38 0.37 -20.13 -38.54
CA GLU A 38 1.27 -20.07 -39.72
C GLU A 38 1.67 -18.63 -40.08
N ALA A 39 0.77 -17.66 -39.85
CA ALA A 39 1.07 -16.24 -40.03
C ALA A 39 2.06 -15.66 -39.04
N LEU A 40 2.36 -16.36 -37.95
CA LEU A 40 3.36 -15.96 -36.94
C LEU A 40 4.72 -16.64 -37.17
N CYS A 41 4.81 -17.57 -38.11
CA CYS A 41 6.05 -18.28 -38.37
C CYS A 41 7.02 -17.35 -39.13
N ASP A 42 8.25 -17.31 -38.62
CA ASP A 42 9.40 -16.61 -39.19
C ASP A 42 10.67 -17.44 -38.95
N ASP A 43 11.85 -16.81 -39.07
CA ASP A 43 13.13 -17.50 -38.85
C ASP A 43 13.31 -18.02 -37.44
N ASP A 44 12.63 -17.41 -36.44
CA ASP A 44 12.73 -17.73 -35.02
C ASP A 44 11.54 -18.55 -34.51
N ILE A 45 10.39 -18.53 -35.20
CA ILE A 45 9.15 -19.17 -34.77
C ILE A 45 8.71 -20.18 -35.85
N ALA A 46 8.71 -21.46 -35.48
CA ALA A 46 8.21 -22.53 -36.31
C ALA A 46 7.10 -23.32 -35.61
N TRP A 47 6.10 -23.74 -36.33
CA TRP A 47 5.14 -24.70 -35.81
C TRP A 47 5.32 -26.08 -36.44
N GLN A 48 5.06 -27.09 -35.65
CA GLN A 48 5.04 -28.47 -36.16
C GLN A 48 3.87 -29.25 -35.56
N THR A 49 3.40 -30.24 -36.30
CA THR A 49 2.37 -31.15 -35.78
C THR A 49 2.97 -31.95 -34.62
N ALA A 50 2.29 -31.95 -33.45
CA ALA A 50 2.70 -32.78 -32.34
C ALA A 50 2.73 -34.25 -32.79
N GLN A 51 3.88 -34.88 -32.69
CA GLN A 51 3.97 -36.32 -32.88
C GLN A 51 3.22 -37.00 -31.73
N THR A 52 2.25 -37.83 -32.05
CA THR A 52 1.68 -38.76 -31.07
C THR A 52 2.79 -39.75 -30.74
N GLY A 53 3.28 -39.64 -29.48
CA GLY A 53 4.23 -40.59 -28.96
C GLY A 53 3.67 -42.03 -29.10
N ASP A 54 4.54 -43.00 -29.32
CA ASP A 54 4.19 -44.39 -29.26
C ASP A 54 3.52 -44.69 -27.93
N ASN A 55 2.31 -45.27 -27.96
CA ASN A 55 1.59 -45.73 -26.77
C ASN A 55 2.29 -46.92 -26.07
N GLN A 56 3.60 -46.99 -26.15
CA GLN A 56 4.38 -48.00 -25.43
C GLN A 56 4.35 -47.64 -23.95
N PRO A 57 3.92 -48.54 -23.08
CA PRO A 57 4.04 -48.30 -21.64
C PRO A 57 5.52 -48.12 -21.33
N TRP A 58 5.81 -47.05 -20.59
CA TRP A 58 7.15 -46.75 -20.15
C TRP A 58 7.67 -47.98 -19.35
N GLN A 59 8.66 -48.68 -19.86
CA GLN A 59 9.34 -49.77 -19.12
C GLN A 59 10.36 -49.13 -18.19
N VAL A 60 10.13 -49.28 -16.89
CA VAL A 60 11.15 -48.99 -15.90
C VAL A 60 12.32 -49.95 -16.20
N ASN A 61 13.36 -49.43 -16.81
CA ASN A 61 14.63 -50.15 -16.79
C ASN A 61 15.01 -50.35 -15.34
N ASP A 62 15.38 -51.58 -14.96
CA ASP A 62 15.82 -51.94 -13.64
C ASP A 62 16.84 -50.89 -13.17
N VAL A 63 16.32 -49.88 -12.49
CA VAL A 63 17.16 -48.94 -11.77
C VAL A 63 17.69 -49.76 -10.59
N SER A 64 18.98 -49.96 -10.58
CA SER A 64 19.67 -50.57 -9.46
C SER A 64 19.05 -50.06 -8.17
N THR A 65 18.71 -50.95 -7.26
CA THR A 65 18.21 -50.65 -5.91
C THR A 65 19.32 -50.00 -5.08
N ALA A 66 19.91 -48.93 -5.58
CA ALA A 66 20.68 -48.03 -4.76
C ALA A 66 19.72 -47.44 -3.73
N GLU A 67 19.97 -47.66 -2.46
CA GLU A 67 19.19 -47.08 -1.38
C GLU A 67 19.00 -45.59 -1.64
N LEU A 68 17.77 -45.20 -1.90
CA LEU A 68 17.41 -43.79 -2.07
C LEU A 68 17.46 -43.14 -0.69
N ASN A 69 18.60 -42.62 -0.33
CA ASN A 69 18.77 -41.82 0.87
C ASN A 69 18.31 -40.37 0.57
N ALA A 70 17.47 -39.87 1.43
CA ALA A 70 17.08 -38.46 1.36
C ALA A 70 18.35 -37.60 1.42
N LYS A 71 18.51 -36.72 0.42
CA LYS A 71 19.64 -35.80 0.40
C LYS A 71 19.55 -34.88 1.62
N THR A 72 20.48 -35.02 2.56
CA THR A 72 20.54 -34.14 3.71
C THR A 72 20.88 -32.73 3.24
N LEU A 73 20.09 -31.75 3.63
CA LEU A 73 20.38 -30.36 3.35
C LEU A 73 21.69 -29.97 4.03
N GLN A 74 22.76 -29.83 3.26
CA GLN A 74 24.09 -29.49 3.79
C GLN A 74 24.25 -27.98 4.05
N ARG A 75 23.33 -27.17 3.52
CA ARG A 75 23.29 -25.74 3.73
C ARG A 75 21.86 -25.34 4.02
N LEU A 76 21.59 -24.89 5.24
CA LEU A 76 20.36 -24.17 5.51
C LEU A 76 20.36 -22.92 4.61
N PRO A 77 19.27 -22.65 3.87
CA PRO A 77 19.15 -21.39 3.17
C PRO A 77 19.25 -20.27 4.22
N GLY A 78 20.44 -19.69 4.35
CA GLY A 78 20.70 -18.59 5.28
C GLY A 78 20.24 -17.26 4.71
N ASP A 79 19.37 -17.29 3.72
CA ASP A 79 18.88 -16.10 3.07
C ASP A 79 17.71 -15.53 3.87
N ASN A 80 18.04 -14.61 4.78
CA ASN A 80 17.07 -13.79 5.52
C ASN A 80 16.46 -12.69 4.65
N TRP A 81 16.66 -12.74 3.33
CA TRP A 81 16.09 -11.80 2.39
C TRP A 81 14.58 -11.99 2.28
N ARG A 82 13.84 -10.92 2.41
CA ARG A 82 12.38 -10.96 2.33
C ARG A 82 11.79 -9.61 1.90
N VAL A 83 10.57 -9.67 1.36
CA VAL A 83 9.74 -8.48 1.22
C VAL A 83 8.96 -8.30 2.51
N THR A 84 8.98 -7.12 3.09
CA THR A 84 8.23 -6.76 4.29
C THR A 84 7.55 -5.41 4.10
N SER A 85 6.56 -5.10 4.94
CA SER A 85 5.91 -3.79 4.97
C SER A 85 6.25 -3.07 6.28
N TYR A 86 5.90 -1.79 6.36
CA TYR A 86 5.97 -1.04 7.62
C TYR A 86 5.18 -1.75 8.74
N SER A 87 3.93 -2.14 8.46
CA SER A 87 3.10 -2.92 9.40
C SER A 87 3.74 -4.26 9.78
N GLY A 88 4.38 -4.94 8.81
CA GLY A 88 5.12 -6.18 9.06
C GLY A 88 6.35 -5.99 9.95
N LEU A 89 6.96 -4.80 9.95
CA LEU A 89 8.04 -4.46 10.89
C LEU A 89 7.52 -4.31 12.33
N GLN A 90 6.36 -3.73 12.51
CA GLN A 90 5.76 -3.53 13.84
C GLN A 90 5.23 -4.82 14.47
N GLN A 91 4.65 -5.73 13.68
CA GLN A 91 4.03 -6.96 14.21
C GLN A 91 5.02 -8.00 14.74
N ARG A 92 6.31 -7.86 14.50
CA ARG A 92 7.33 -8.86 14.86
C ARG A 92 7.71 -8.94 16.31
N GLY A 93 7.33 -7.98 17.13
CA GLY A 93 7.41 -8.10 18.58
C GLY A 93 6.47 -9.17 19.16
N HIS A 94 5.46 -9.62 18.42
CA HIS A 94 4.37 -10.48 18.93
C HIS A 94 4.24 -11.85 18.25
N GLY A 95 5.25 -12.36 17.58
CA GLY A 95 5.38 -13.72 17.07
C GLY A 95 4.19 -14.26 16.26
N ILE A 96 4.42 -14.59 15.04
CA ILE A 96 3.68 -15.34 14.02
C ILE A 96 3.51 -14.52 12.74
N ALA A 97 4.25 -14.98 11.72
CA ALA A 97 4.17 -14.48 10.38
C ALA A 97 2.82 -14.82 9.73
N GLN A 98 2.05 -13.81 9.38
CA GLN A 98 1.14 -13.85 8.25
C GLN A 98 1.45 -12.64 7.37
N ASP A 99 2.44 -12.81 6.51
CA ASP A 99 2.65 -11.95 5.35
C ASP A 99 1.44 -12.10 4.44
N LEU A 100 0.81 -10.99 4.10
CA LEU A 100 0.13 -10.77 2.80
C LEU A 100 -0.92 -9.65 2.79
N MET A 101 -1.04 -8.81 3.85
CA MET A 101 -1.93 -7.65 3.76
C MET A 101 -1.25 -6.36 4.26
N PRO A 102 -0.84 -5.44 3.36
CA PRO A 102 -0.18 -4.17 3.72
C PRO A 102 -1.10 -3.09 4.30
N ARG A 103 -2.38 -3.37 4.55
CA ARG A 103 -3.41 -2.36 4.81
C ARG A 103 -4.08 -2.45 6.18
N LEU A 104 -3.44 -3.00 7.19
CA LEU A 104 -4.04 -3.04 8.52
C LEU A 104 -3.44 -1.96 9.41
N ASP A 105 -4.05 -0.77 9.41
CA ASP A 105 -4.02 0.08 10.59
C ASP A 105 -4.78 -0.66 11.69
N VAL A 106 -4.06 -1.22 12.64
CA VAL A 106 -4.66 -1.86 13.80
C VAL A 106 -5.10 -0.76 14.76
N ASP A 107 -6.22 -0.15 14.46
CA ASP A 107 -6.91 0.68 15.45
C ASP A 107 -7.33 -0.22 16.61
N ALA A 108 -6.84 0.09 17.80
CA ALA A 108 -7.12 -0.65 19.00
C ALA A 108 -8.64 -0.87 19.17
N ALA A 109 -9.03 -2.12 19.35
CA ALA A 109 -10.41 -2.51 19.58
C ALA A 109 -10.97 -1.82 20.84
N GLY A 110 -11.73 -0.77 20.64
CA GLY A 110 -12.53 -0.13 21.68
C GLY A 110 -13.83 -0.90 21.89
N VAL A 111 -14.14 -1.22 23.13
CA VAL A 111 -15.38 -1.90 23.52
C VAL A 111 -16.58 -1.00 23.20
N ALA A 112 -17.55 -1.51 22.45
CA ALA A 112 -18.80 -0.81 22.16
C ALA A 112 -19.62 -0.65 23.44
N SER A 113 -19.89 0.58 23.85
CA SER A 113 -20.93 0.89 24.83
C SER A 113 -22.22 1.28 24.10
N VAL A 114 -23.31 0.65 24.51
CA VAL A 114 -24.67 0.91 24.00
C VAL A 114 -25.17 2.20 24.66
N VAL A 115 -25.57 3.18 23.86
CA VAL A 115 -26.21 4.42 24.34
C VAL A 115 -27.37 4.78 23.41
N GLU A 116 -28.42 5.35 24.03
CA GLU A 116 -29.71 5.81 23.47
C GLU A 116 -29.54 6.63 22.17
N GLU A 117 -30.58 6.63 21.31
CA GLU A 117 -30.60 7.23 19.96
C GLU A 117 -29.97 8.64 19.88
N PRO A 118 -28.69 8.78 19.59
CA PRO A 118 -28.07 10.05 19.37
C PRO A 118 -28.07 10.40 17.89
N THR A 119 -28.06 11.66 17.57
CA THR A 119 -27.73 12.16 16.25
C THR A 119 -26.39 11.53 15.82
N LEU A 120 -26.39 10.70 14.79
CA LEU A 120 -25.18 10.02 14.30
C LEU A 120 -24.08 11.04 13.97
N THR A 121 -22.87 10.78 14.43
CA THR A 121 -21.69 11.62 14.18
C THR A 121 -20.53 10.80 13.64
N PRO A 122 -19.52 11.40 13.01
CA PRO A 122 -18.30 10.70 12.59
C PRO A 122 -17.62 9.91 13.71
N HIS A 123 -17.73 10.39 14.97
CA HIS A 123 -17.10 9.75 16.13
C HIS A 123 -17.78 8.44 16.55
N GLN A 124 -19.05 8.28 16.19
CA GLN A 124 -19.85 7.07 16.45
C GLN A 124 -19.77 6.05 15.31
N PHE A 125 -19.21 6.41 14.16
CA PHE A 125 -18.97 5.44 13.08
C PHE A 125 -18.15 4.26 13.61
N PRO A 126 -18.42 3.01 13.18
CA PRO A 126 -17.71 1.83 13.66
C PRO A 126 -16.20 2.00 13.68
N ARG A 127 -15.53 1.31 14.62
CA ARG A 127 -14.08 1.37 14.85
C ARG A 127 -13.44 0.02 14.51
N GLY A 128 -12.14 0.04 14.24
CA GLY A 128 -11.36 -1.16 13.97
C GLY A 128 -10.87 -1.24 12.53
N ALA A 129 -10.16 -2.32 12.21
CA ALA A 129 -9.47 -2.48 10.93
C ALA A 129 -10.40 -2.41 9.70
N SER A 130 -11.54 -3.10 9.73
CA SER A 130 -12.47 -3.09 8.60
C SER A 130 -13.10 -1.71 8.34
N PRO A 131 -13.63 -0.98 9.34
CA PRO A 131 -14.07 0.39 9.14
C PRO A 131 -12.95 1.34 8.73
N GLY A 132 -11.74 1.16 9.25
CA GLY A 132 -10.57 1.94 8.83
C GLY A 132 -10.28 1.76 7.36
N THR A 133 -10.12 0.52 6.90
CA THR A 133 -9.91 0.20 5.46
C THR A 133 -11.04 0.75 4.58
N PHE A 134 -12.28 0.66 5.05
CA PHE A 134 -13.43 1.23 4.34
C PHE A 134 -13.28 2.75 4.18
N LEU A 135 -12.96 3.49 5.25
CA LEU A 135 -12.77 4.94 5.17
C LEU A 135 -11.65 5.32 4.21
N HIS A 136 -10.51 4.61 4.23
CA HIS A 136 -9.42 4.83 3.28
C HIS A 136 -9.88 4.61 1.83
N SER A 137 -10.61 3.52 1.55
CA SER A 137 -11.08 3.21 0.20
C SER A 137 -12.01 4.28 -0.39
N LEU A 138 -12.70 5.06 0.44
CA LEU A 138 -13.52 6.17 -0.05
C LEU A 138 -12.66 7.25 -0.72
N PHE A 139 -11.49 7.57 -0.13
CA PHE A 139 -10.59 8.59 -0.68
C PHE A 139 -9.75 8.07 -1.85
N GLU A 140 -9.61 6.75 -2.01
CA GLU A 140 -8.98 6.14 -3.17
C GLU A 140 -9.78 6.36 -4.45
N ASP A 141 -11.11 6.22 -4.38
CA ASP A 141 -12.01 6.21 -5.53
C ASP A 141 -12.62 7.58 -5.85
N LEU A 142 -12.50 8.56 -4.93
CA LEU A 142 -13.20 9.83 -5.04
C LEU A 142 -12.49 10.83 -5.96
N ASP A 143 -13.26 11.49 -6.83
CA ASP A 143 -12.80 12.72 -7.48
C ASP A 143 -12.96 13.91 -6.50
N PHE A 144 -11.83 14.34 -5.94
CA PHE A 144 -11.81 15.38 -4.92
C PHE A 144 -12.38 16.73 -5.38
N THR A 145 -12.41 16.96 -6.71
CA THR A 145 -12.88 18.24 -7.30
C THR A 145 -14.38 18.29 -7.50
N GLN A 146 -15.07 17.16 -7.32
CA GLN A 146 -16.52 17.08 -7.50
C GLN A 146 -17.24 17.05 -6.14
N PRO A 147 -18.48 17.53 -6.07
CA PRO A 147 -19.32 17.32 -4.90
C PRO A 147 -19.48 15.83 -4.59
N VAL A 148 -19.51 15.49 -3.31
CA VAL A 148 -19.73 14.10 -2.87
C VAL A 148 -21.16 13.69 -3.20
N ASP A 149 -21.34 12.65 -4.02
CA ASP A 149 -22.65 12.11 -4.37
C ASP A 149 -23.20 11.19 -3.26
N PRO A 150 -24.34 11.52 -2.63
CA PRO A 150 -24.94 10.67 -1.61
C PRO A 150 -25.28 9.25 -2.09
N ASN A 151 -25.62 9.08 -3.39
CA ASN A 151 -25.90 7.74 -3.93
C ASN A 151 -24.63 6.91 -4.02
N TRP A 152 -23.51 7.50 -4.42
CA TRP A 152 -22.21 6.85 -4.40
C TRP A 152 -21.80 6.44 -2.96
N VAL A 153 -22.03 7.31 -1.98
CA VAL A 153 -21.76 6.98 -0.57
C VAL A 153 -22.61 5.80 -0.11
N ARG A 154 -23.89 5.77 -0.49
CA ARG A 154 -24.79 4.66 -0.17
C ARG A 154 -24.32 3.34 -0.79
N GLU A 155 -23.94 3.33 -2.06
CA GLU A 155 -23.37 2.14 -2.71
C GLU A 155 -22.11 1.64 -1.99
N LYS A 156 -21.22 2.56 -1.61
CA LYS A 156 -20.00 2.19 -0.86
C LYS A 156 -20.32 1.60 0.51
N LEU A 157 -21.29 2.16 1.24
CA LEU A 157 -21.75 1.61 2.52
C LEU A 157 -22.30 0.17 2.36
N GLU A 158 -23.14 -0.05 1.36
CA GLU A 158 -23.69 -1.37 1.06
C GLU A 158 -22.59 -2.40 0.74
N LEU A 159 -21.63 -2.01 -0.11
CA LEU A 159 -20.48 -2.85 -0.47
C LEU A 159 -19.58 -3.14 0.74
N GLY A 160 -19.42 -2.16 1.63
CA GLY A 160 -18.64 -2.31 2.87
C GLY A 160 -19.38 -3.06 3.99
N GLY A 161 -20.67 -3.36 3.81
CA GLY A 161 -21.51 -4.02 4.81
C GLY A 161 -21.91 -3.10 5.96
N PHE A 162 -21.95 -1.79 5.76
CA PHE A 162 -22.39 -0.79 6.73
C PHE A 162 -23.85 -0.38 6.48
N GLU A 163 -24.51 0.06 7.54
CA GLU A 163 -25.91 0.50 7.47
C GLU A 163 -26.06 1.81 6.68
N SER A 164 -27.08 1.89 5.85
CA SER A 164 -27.35 3.05 4.99
C SER A 164 -27.68 4.34 5.76
N GLN A 165 -28.05 4.23 7.05
CA GLN A 165 -28.25 5.39 7.94
C GLN A 165 -27.01 6.28 8.08
N TRP A 166 -25.82 5.75 7.79
CA TRP A 166 -24.55 6.50 7.81
C TRP A 166 -24.35 7.40 6.58
N GLU A 167 -25.16 7.27 5.53
CA GLU A 167 -24.97 8.01 4.29
C GLU A 167 -24.95 9.53 4.48
N PRO A 168 -25.91 10.17 5.18
CA PRO A 168 -25.87 11.62 5.37
C PRO A 168 -24.62 12.08 6.16
N VAL A 169 -24.28 11.36 7.20
CA VAL A 169 -23.10 11.66 8.03
C VAL A 169 -21.82 11.54 7.23
N LEU A 170 -21.64 10.45 6.49
CA LEU A 170 -20.44 10.26 5.67
C LEU A 170 -20.35 11.28 4.54
N THR A 171 -21.45 11.62 3.90
CA THR A 171 -21.48 12.63 2.84
C THR A 171 -21.00 13.98 3.36
N GLU A 172 -21.49 14.40 4.52
CA GLU A 172 -21.09 15.65 5.15
C GLU A 172 -19.63 15.57 5.65
N TRP A 173 -19.26 14.49 6.29
CA TRP A 173 -17.93 14.26 6.82
C TRP A 173 -16.86 14.26 5.71
N ILE A 174 -17.04 13.48 4.65
CA ILE A 174 -16.13 13.47 3.49
C ILE A 174 -16.03 14.88 2.89
N THR A 175 -17.16 15.58 2.74
CA THR A 175 -17.18 16.95 2.22
C THR A 175 -16.37 17.89 3.11
N ALA A 176 -16.48 17.76 4.45
CA ALA A 176 -15.69 18.55 5.38
C ALA A 176 -14.20 18.27 5.26
N VAL A 177 -13.82 16.98 5.15
CA VAL A 177 -12.43 16.55 4.94
C VAL A 177 -11.86 17.10 3.64
N LEU A 178 -12.62 17.07 2.55
CA LEU A 178 -12.18 17.61 1.26
C LEU A 178 -11.94 19.11 1.28
N GLN A 179 -12.69 19.84 2.09
CA GLN A 179 -12.64 21.31 2.17
C GLN A 179 -11.70 21.84 3.26
N ALA A 180 -11.25 20.99 4.17
CA ALA A 180 -10.36 21.40 5.26
C ALA A 180 -9.00 21.92 4.73
N PRO A 181 -8.50 23.05 5.25
CA PRO A 181 -7.16 23.54 4.91
C PRO A 181 -6.10 22.64 5.53
N LEU A 182 -5.29 21.99 4.69
CA LEU A 182 -4.34 20.93 5.11
C LEU A 182 -3.07 21.47 5.78
N ASN A 183 -2.72 22.71 5.49
CA ASN A 183 -1.49 23.34 6.01
C ASN A 183 -1.61 24.87 6.02
N GLU A 184 -0.52 25.55 6.37
CA GLU A 184 -0.47 27.02 6.43
C GLU A 184 -0.73 27.72 5.08
N THR A 185 -0.53 27.04 3.95
CA THR A 185 -0.83 27.59 2.63
C THR A 185 -2.33 27.60 2.32
N GLY A 186 -3.13 26.92 3.13
CA GLY A 186 -4.58 26.84 2.98
C GLY A 186 -5.04 25.91 1.86
N VAL A 187 -4.15 25.08 1.28
CA VAL A 187 -4.55 24.07 0.29
C VAL A 187 -5.51 23.06 0.90
N SER A 188 -6.56 22.71 0.16
CA SER A 188 -7.51 21.65 0.52
C SER A 188 -7.51 20.54 -0.52
N LEU A 189 -7.98 19.34 -0.13
CA LEU A 189 -8.08 18.22 -1.07
C LEU A 189 -8.97 18.55 -2.26
N SER A 190 -10.05 19.32 -2.07
CA SER A 190 -10.97 19.73 -3.13
C SER A 190 -10.33 20.58 -4.24
N GLN A 191 -9.15 21.15 -4.01
CA GLN A 191 -8.39 21.90 -5.00
C GLN A 191 -7.42 21.04 -5.82
N LEU A 192 -7.26 19.77 -5.45
CA LEU A 192 -6.31 18.86 -6.07
C LEU A 192 -6.92 18.16 -7.29
N SER A 193 -6.58 18.63 -8.48
CA SER A 193 -6.94 17.93 -9.71
C SER A 193 -6.19 16.59 -9.84
N ALA A 194 -6.71 15.68 -10.66
CA ALA A 194 -6.10 14.39 -10.94
C ALA A 194 -4.63 14.49 -11.44
N ARG A 195 -4.23 15.62 -12.04
CA ARG A 195 -2.85 15.84 -12.50
C ARG A 195 -1.87 16.19 -11.37
N ASN A 196 -2.40 16.67 -10.25
CA ASN A 196 -1.62 17.13 -9.12
C ASN A 196 -1.66 16.17 -7.94
N LYS A 197 -2.24 14.99 -8.10
CA LYS A 197 -2.31 13.96 -7.06
C LYS A 197 -2.02 12.57 -7.61
N GLN A 198 -1.43 11.74 -6.76
CA GLN A 198 -1.27 10.31 -6.95
C GLN A 198 -1.78 9.60 -5.70
N VAL A 199 -2.83 8.82 -5.86
CA VAL A 199 -3.43 8.00 -4.81
C VAL A 199 -2.74 6.65 -4.79
N GLU A 200 -2.58 6.05 -3.61
CA GLU A 200 -2.01 4.71 -3.42
C GLU A 200 -0.67 4.51 -4.14
N MET A 201 0.25 5.44 -3.92
CA MET A 201 1.57 5.34 -4.54
C MET A 201 2.35 4.17 -3.94
N GLU A 202 2.47 3.09 -4.71
CA GLU A 202 3.26 1.93 -4.33
C GLU A 202 4.76 2.24 -4.42
N PHE A 203 5.52 1.82 -3.40
CA PHE A 203 6.97 1.96 -3.41
C PHE A 203 7.69 0.71 -2.93
N TYR A 204 8.96 0.61 -3.33
CA TYR A 204 9.89 -0.42 -2.93
C TYR A 204 11.20 0.21 -2.51
N LEU A 205 11.61 -0.01 -1.26
CA LEU A 205 12.91 0.41 -0.74
C LEU A 205 13.79 -0.84 -0.55
N PRO A 206 14.85 -1.02 -1.34
CA PRO A 206 15.80 -2.10 -1.13
C PRO A 206 16.58 -1.87 0.16
N ILE A 207 16.79 -2.93 0.91
CA ILE A 207 17.59 -3.00 2.14
C ILE A 207 18.70 -4.00 1.86
N SER A 208 19.82 -3.52 1.33
CA SER A 208 20.93 -4.37 0.87
C SER A 208 21.67 -5.00 2.03
N GLU A 209 21.98 -4.21 3.05
CA GLU A 209 22.60 -4.67 4.30
C GLU A 209 21.55 -4.85 5.40
N PRO A 210 21.80 -5.67 6.42
CA PRO A 210 20.86 -5.84 7.52
C PRO A 210 20.58 -4.54 8.25
N LEU A 211 19.38 -3.99 8.08
CA LEU A 211 18.91 -2.82 8.81
C LEU A 211 18.61 -3.20 10.25
N ILE A 212 19.40 -2.67 11.18
CA ILE A 212 19.30 -2.95 12.61
C ILE A 212 18.37 -1.92 13.26
N ALA A 213 17.31 -2.38 13.93
CA ALA A 213 16.29 -1.51 14.53
C ALA A 213 16.87 -0.49 15.51
N SER A 214 17.79 -0.88 16.37
CA SER A 214 18.39 0.04 17.37
C SER A 214 19.22 1.15 16.72
N GLN A 215 19.88 0.90 15.60
CA GLN A 215 20.64 1.90 14.87
C GLN A 215 19.69 2.90 14.20
N LEU A 216 18.65 2.40 13.52
CA LEU A 216 17.62 3.24 12.93
C LEU A 216 16.90 4.07 14.01
N ASP A 217 16.49 3.44 15.11
CA ASP A 217 15.79 4.14 16.21
C ASP A 217 16.66 5.24 16.84
N THR A 218 17.96 5.00 17.02
CA THR A 218 18.90 6.01 17.52
C THR A 218 19.00 7.18 16.55
N LEU A 219 19.14 6.91 15.26
CA LEU A 219 19.24 7.93 14.22
C LEU A 219 17.97 8.82 14.20
N ILE A 220 16.79 8.21 14.10
CA ILE A 220 15.54 8.97 13.99
C ILE A 220 15.27 9.82 15.24
N ARG A 221 15.54 9.30 16.44
CA ARG A 221 15.39 10.04 17.70
C ARG A 221 16.30 11.25 17.83
N GLN A 222 17.45 11.22 17.17
CA GLN A 222 18.41 12.34 17.18
C GLN A 222 17.89 13.54 16.37
N PHE A 223 17.15 13.30 15.30
CA PHE A 223 16.71 14.33 14.36
C PHE A 223 15.24 14.74 14.50
N ASP A 224 14.42 13.86 15.10
CA ASP A 224 12.98 14.06 15.17
C ASP A 224 12.49 14.07 16.61
N PRO A 225 12.03 15.24 17.11
CA PRO A 225 11.53 15.37 18.48
C PRO A 225 10.33 14.46 18.79
N LEU A 226 9.47 14.16 17.80
CA LEU A 226 8.35 13.24 18.00
C LEU A 226 8.87 11.84 18.31
N SER A 227 9.84 11.37 17.53
CA SER A 227 10.47 10.06 17.68
C SER A 227 11.16 9.88 19.02
N ALA A 228 11.66 10.96 19.63
CA ALA A 228 12.28 10.90 20.94
C ALA A 228 11.33 10.38 22.04
N GLY A 229 10.03 10.64 21.91
CA GLY A 229 8.98 10.18 22.84
C GLY A 229 8.36 8.82 22.47
N CYS A 230 8.76 8.20 21.37
CA CYS A 230 8.17 6.95 20.90
C CYS A 230 8.69 5.73 21.69
N PRO A 231 7.93 4.60 21.76
CA PRO A 231 8.47 3.34 22.25
C PRO A 231 9.61 2.85 21.33
N PRO A 232 10.53 2.00 21.81
CA PRO A 232 11.61 1.45 20.97
C PRO A 232 11.07 0.62 19.82
N LEU A 233 11.83 0.53 18.72
CA LEU A 233 11.52 -0.39 17.63
C LEU A 233 11.77 -1.84 18.07
N GLU A 234 10.79 -2.71 17.85
CA GLU A 234 10.81 -4.08 18.38
C GLU A 234 11.40 -5.13 17.41
N PHE A 235 11.58 -4.81 16.13
CA PHE A 235 12.25 -5.76 15.24
C PHE A 235 13.77 -5.79 15.51
N MET A 236 14.42 -6.94 15.30
CA MET A 236 15.86 -7.02 15.49
C MET A 236 16.63 -6.48 14.29
N GLN A 237 16.42 -7.10 13.14
CA GLN A 237 17.04 -6.72 11.88
C GLN A 237 16.17 -7.14 10.69
N VAL A 238 16.29 -6.40 9.59
CA VAL A 238 15.60 -6.68 8.32
C VAL A 238 16.58 -6.55 7.17
N ARG A 239 16.49 -7.45 6.20
CA ARG A 239 17.20 -7.43 4.92
C ARG A 239 16.23 -7.81 3.81
N GLY A 240 16.35 -7.18 2.66
CA GLY A 240 15.52 -7.50 1.51
C GLY A 240 14.85 -6.29 0.88
N MET A 241 13.53 -6.25 0.88
CA MET A 241 12.74 -5.19 0.28
C MET A 241 11.66 -4.73 1.25
N LEU A 242 11.61 -3.43 1.52
CA LEU A 242 10.48 -2.80 2.18
C LEU A 242 9.51 -2.31 1.12
N LYS A 243 8.31 -2.85 1.16
CA LYS A 243 7.19 -2.46 0.29
C LYS A 243 6.19 -1.65 1.09
N GLY A 244 5.62 -0.61 0.48
CA GLY A 244 4.56 0.17 1.10
C GLY A 244 3.71 0.89 0.08
N PHE A 245 2.63 1.47 0.59
CA PHE A 245 1.72 2.33 -0.16
C PHE A 245 1.59 3.64 0.59
N ILE A 246 1.66 4.73 -0.15
CA ILE A 246 1.42 6.07 0.37
C ILE A 246 0.02 6.46 -0.07
N ASP A 247 -0.86 6.72 0.87
CA ASP A 247 -2.28 6.96 0.58
C ASP A 247 -2.47 8.07 -0.44
N LEU A 248 -1.75 9.19 -0.26
CA LEU A 248 -1.82 10.31 -1.19
C LEU A 248 -0.47 11.04 -1.29
N VAL A 249 0.03 11.21 -2.49
CA VAL A 249 1.08 12.17 -2.84
C VAL A 249 0.44 13.28 -3.66
N PHE A 250 0.66 14.53 -3.32
CA PHE A 250 0.14 15.63 -4.12
C PHE A 250 1.17 16.75 -4.31
N ARG A 251 0.97 17.53 -5.38
CA ARG A 251 1.79 18.69 -5.69
C ARG A 251 0.99 19.97 -5.55
N HIS A 252 1.52 20.92 -4.77
CA HIS A 252 0.96 22.26 -4.61
C HIS A 252 2.10 23.28 -4.59
N GLU A 253 1.97 24.37 -5.36
CA GLU A 253 2.96 25.46 -5.47
C GLU A 253 4.40 24.97 -5.71
N GLY A 254 4.55 23.95 -6.56
CA GLY A 254 5.86 23.39 -6.91
C GLY A 254 6.43 22.40 -5.91
N ARG A 255 5.83 22.23 -4.74
CA ARG A 255 6.23 21.30 -3.67
C ARG A 255 5.39 20.05 -3.68
N TYR A 256 5.98 18.93 -3.28
CA TYR A 256 5.33 17.64 -3.11
C TYR A 256 5.08 17.36 -1.65
N TYR A 257 3.90 16.88 -1.35
CA TYR A 257 3.43 16.55 0.00
C TYR A 257 3.02 15.09 0.06
N LEU A 258 3.23 14.50 1.22
CA LEU A 258 2.69 13.20 1.60
C LEU A 258 1.47 13.42 2.48
N LEU A 259 0.42 12.65 2.25
CA LEU A 259 -0.72 12.63 3.15
C LEU A 259 -1.11 11.18 3.44
N ASP A 260 -1.41 10.92 4.69
CA ASP A 260 -1.84 9.63 5.19
C ASP A 260 -3.13 9.81 6.00
N TYR A 261 -4.14 9.03 5.68
CA TYR A 261 -5.43 9.08 6.37
C TYR A 261 -5.39 8.23 7.63
N LYS A 262 -5.93 8.74 8.73
CA LYS A 262 -6.03 8.03 9.99
C LYS A 262 -7.47 7.99 10.50
N SER A 263 -7.96 6.79 10.77
CA SER A 263 -9.29 6.57 11.33
C SER A 263 -9.30 6.48 12.85
N ASN A 264 -8.15 6.66 13.52
CA ASN A 264 -7.98 6.59 14.97
C ASN A 264 -9.06 7.37 15.70
N TRP A 265 -9.64 6.74 16.72
CA TRP A 265 -10.58 7.39 17.61
C TRP A 265 -9.85 7.96 18.84
N LEU A 266 -9.84 9.28 18.97
CA LEU A 266 -9.18 9.98 20.09
C LEU A 266 -10.19 10.52 21.12
N GLY A 267 -11.49 10.53 20.79
CA GLY A 267 -12.53 11.01 21.70
C GLY A 267 -13.89 11.13 21.02
N GLU A 268 -14.88 11.57 21.77
CA GLU A 268 -16.30 11.57 21.38
C GLU A 268 -16.66 12.71 20.43
N ASP A 269 -15.80 13.71 20.29
CA ASP A 269 -15.98 14.85 19.39
C ASP A 269 -14.65 15.38 18.85
N SER A 270 -14.71 16.36 17.95
CA SER A 270 -13.53 16.95 17.29
C SER A 270 -12.57 17.64 18.26
N SER A 271 -13.04 18.12 19.42
CA SER A 271 -12.20 18.81 20.41
C SER A 271 -11.13 17.90 21.02
N ALA A 272 -11.33 16.56 20.97
CA ALA A 272 -10.36 15.59 21.42
C ALA A 272 -9.14 15.47 20.50
N TYR A 273 -9.23 15.97 19.24
CA TYR A 273 -8.17 15.87 18.23
C TYR A 273 -7.21 17.06 18.27
N THR A 274 -6.75 17.39 19.48
CA THR A 274 -5.73 18.44 19.67
C THR A 274 -4.38 18.00 19.12
N GLN A 275 -3.50 18.96 18.82
CA GLN A 275 -2.11 18.66 18.40
C GLN A 275 -1.40 17.73 19.38
N GLN A 276 -1.61 17.89 20.67
CA GLN A 276 -1.03 17.02 21.70
C GLN A 276 -1.58 15.60 21.65
N ALA A 277 -2.91 15.44 21.51
CA ALA A 277 -3.54 14.12 21.43
C ALA A 277 -3.14 13.37 20.15
N MET A 278 -3.11 14.07 19.03
CA MET A 278 -2.62 13.51 17.76
C MET A 278 -1.14 13.13 17.86
N ALA A 279 -0.28 13.99 18.43
CA ALA A 279 1.13 13.64 18.64
C ALA A 279 1.30 12.40 19.53
N ALA A 280 0.49 12.26 20.57
CA ALA A 280 0.50 11.08 21.43
C ALA A 280 0.09 9.80 20.65
N ALA A 281 -0.93 9.90 19.80
CA ALA A 281 -1.32 8.79 18.92
C ALA A 281 -0.21 8.46 17.90
N MET A 282 0.41 9.48 17.28
CA MET A 282 1.55 9.29 16.37
C MET A 282 2.69 8.53 17.05
N GLN A 283 3.02 8.88 18.31
CA GLN A 283 4.05 8.20 19.09
C GLN A 283 3.66 6.78 19.44
N ALA A 284 2.44 6.56 19.96
CA ALA A 284 1.97 5.25 20.39
C ALA A 284 2.00 4.21 19.26
N HIS A 285 1.68 4.64 18.04
CA HIS A 285 1.64 3.79 16.84
C HIS A 285 2.91 3.84 15.98
N ARG A 286 3.96 4.52 16.44
CA ARG A 286 5.22 4.68 15.69
C ARG A 286 5.03 5.24 14.27
N TYR A 287 4.01 6.07 14.04
CA TYR A 287 3.79 6.72 12.74
C TYR A 287 4.94 7.64 12.32
N ASP A 288 5.82 8.01 13.28
CA ASP A 288 7.10 8.67 13.02
C ASP A 288 7.98 7.86 12.04
N LEU A 289 8.12 6.57 12.25
CA LEU A 289 8.86 5.71 11.33
C LEU A 289 8.16 5.60 9.96
N GLN A 290 6.83 5.55 9.96
CA GLN A 290 6.05 5.49 8.72
C GLN A 290 6.33 6.70 7.83
N TYR A 291 6.18 7.93 8.35
CA TYR A 291 6.37 9.11 7.53
C TYR A 291 7.82 9.30 7.09
N GLN A 292 8.79 8.87 7.88
CA GLN A 292 10.20 8.96 7.49
C GLN A 292 10.51 8.01 6.35
N LEU A 293 10.01 6.77 6.40
CA LEU A 293 10.14 5.80 5.31
C LEU A 293 9.43 6.27 4.03
N TYR A 294 8.23 6.83 4.17
CA TYR A 294 7.49 7.37 3.04
C TYR A 294 8.19 8.60 2.45
N THR A 295 8.75 9.45 3.29
CA THR A 295 9.55 10.60 2.84
C THR A 295 10.79 10.13 2.10
N LEU A 296 11.50 9.12 2.60
CA LEU A 296 12.66 8.53 1.92
C LEU A 296 12.26 7.96 0.55
N ALA A 297 11.14 7.24 0.48
CA ALA A 297 10.64 6.67 -0.77
C ALA A 297 10.33 7.77 -1.80
N LEU A 298 9.59 8.80 -1.37
CA LEU A 298 9.26 9.94 -2.24
C LEU A 298 10.51 10.73 -2.62
N HIS A 299 11.45 10.97 -1.70
CA HIS A 299 12.73 11.62 -1.96
C HIS A 299 13.51 10.92 -3.07
N ARG A 300 13.69 9.60 -2.98
CA ARG A 300 14.33 8.79 -4.03
C ARG A 300 13.61 8.90 -5.36
N TYR A 301 12.28 8.81 -5.33
CA TYR A 301 11.47 8.93 -6.53
C TYR A 301 11.61 10.29 -7.20
N LEU A 302 11.51 11.39 -6.44
CA LEU A 302 11.63 12.75 -6.97
C LEU A 302 13.04 13.03 -7.49
N ARG A 303 14.09 12.60 -6.79
CA ARG A 303 15.49 12.70 -7.23
C ARG A 303 15.73 12.01 -8.58
N HIS A 304 15.00 10.93 -8.84
CA HIS A 304 15.05 10.24 -10.13
C HIS A 304 14.24 10.95 -11.22
N ARG A 305 13.19 11.68 -10.86
CA ARG A 305 12.24 12.28 -11.81
C ARG A 305 12.48 13.75 -12.13
N ILE A 306 13.12 14.49 -11.24
CA ILE A 306 13.35 15.93 -11.34
C ILE A 306 14.87 16.12 -11.49
N ALA A 307 15.31 16.70 -12.62
CA ALA A 307 16.74 16.87 -12.93
C ALA A 307 17.49 17.71 -11.88
N ASP A 308 16.87 18.81 -11.44
CA ASP A 308 17.44 19.73 -10.45
C ASP A 308 16.73 19.57 -9.10
N TYR A 309 16.48 18.33 -8.69
CA TYR A 309 15.80 18.06 -7.44
C TYR A 309 16.61 18.54 -6.23
N ASP A 310 15.95 19.30 -5.41
CA ASP A 310 16.43 19.76 -4.11
C ASP A 310 15.34 19.54 -3.06
N TYR A 311 15.69 18.89 -1.95
CA TYR A 311 14.71 18.53 -0.91
C TYR A 311 14.05 19.77 -0.31
N GLU A 312 14.82 20.83 -0.03
CA GLU A 312 14.32 22.03 0.62
C GLU A 312 13.35 22.82 -0.26
N HIS A 313 13.53 22.77 -1.57
CA HIS A 313 12.67 23.43 -2.53
C HIS A 313 11.46 22.60 -2.96
N HIS A 314 11.64 21.29 -3.11
CA HIS A 314 10.62 20.44 -3.74
C HIS A 314 9.78 19.63 -2.74
N PHE A 315 10.26 19.38 -1.53
CA PHE A 315 9.48 18.65 -0.53
C PHE A 315 8.76 19.62 0.40
N GLY A 316 7.43 19.51 0.47
CA GLY A 316 6.56 20.39 1.26
C GLY A 316 6.36 19.90 2.69
N GLY A 317 6.31 18.59 2.88
CA GLY A 317 6.08 17.98 4.21
C GLY A 317 5.14 16.78 4.16
N VAL A 318 4.78 16.33 5.35
CA VAL A 318 3.89 15.18 5.60
C VAL A 318 2.69 15.66 6.38
N ILE A 319 1.52 15.16 6.03
CA ILE A 319 0.25 15.47 6.66
C ILE A 319 -0.43 14.16 7.08
N TYR A 320 -0.71 14.02 8.36
CA TYR A 320 -1.55 12.97 8.90
C TYR A 320 -2.94 13.54 9.14
N LEU A 321 -3.91 12.99 8.44
CA LEU A 321 -5.28 13.47 8.46
C LEU A 321 -6.13 12.52 9.31
N PHE A 322 -6.31 12.86 10.58
CA PHE A 322 -7.18 12.15 11.51
C PHE A 322 -8.64 12.44 11.15
N LEU A 323 -9.21 11.63 10.28
CA LEU A 323 -10.49 11.87 9.61
C LEU A 323 -11.60 12.30 10.58
N ARG A 324 -11.71 11.62 11.73
CA ARG A 324 -12.76 11.91 12.75
C ARG A 324 -12.60 13.27 13.42
N GLY A 325 -11.39 13.84 13.41
CA GLY A 325 -11.07 15.11 14.07
C GLY A 325 -11.22 16.33 13.17
N VAL A 326 -11.46 16.14 11.87
CA VAL A 326 -11.55 17.27 10.93
C VAL A 326 -12.79 18.10 11.23
N ASP A 327 -12.58 19.38 11.49
CA ASP A 327 -13.61 20.34 11.83
C ASP A 327 -13.43 21.63 11.03
N LYS A 328 -14.51 22.11 10.41
CA LYS A 328 -14.51 23.35 9.60
C LYS A 328 -14.27 24.60 10.45
N GLU A 329 -14.73 24.56 11.70
CA GLU A 329 -14.62 25.71 12.62
C GLU A 329 -13.25 25.74 13.32
N HIS A 330 -12.57 24.59 13.39
CA HIS A 330 -11.30 24.44 14.08
C HIS A 330 -10.25 23.78 13.17
N PRO A 331 -9.68 24.50 12.22
CA PRO A 331 -8.84 23.93 11.13
C PRO A 331 -7.55 23.26 11.60
N GLN A 332 -7.18 23.37 12.88
CA GLN A 332 -6.02 22.64 13.43
C GLN A 332 -6.39 21.29 14.07
N GLN A 333 -7.68 20.99 14.22
CA GLN A 333 -8.15 19.71 14.72
C GLN A 333 -8.14 18.67 13.60
N GLY A 334 -7.70 17.46 13.92
CA GLY A 334 -7.64 16.36 12.96
C GLY A 334 -6.50 16.45 11.94
N ILE A 335 -5.68 17.51 11.94
CA ILE A 335 -4.58 17.69 11.00
C ILE A 335 -3.26 17.80 11.76
N TYR A 336 -2.41 16.80 11.60
CA TYR A 336 -1.05 16.79 12.13
C TYR A 336 -0.07 16.91 10.97
N ALA A 337 0.69 18.00 10.93
CA ALA A 337 1.66 18.25 9.87
C ALA A 337 3.08 18.27 10.44
N THR A 338 4.01 17.72 9.70
CA THR A 338 5.43 17.71 10.03
C THR A 338 6.27 17.70 8.75
N ARG A 339 7.56 18.03 8.90
CA ARG A 339 8.50 17.94 7.78
C ARG A 339 9.80 17.33 8.29
N PRO A 340 10.11 16.08 7.92
CA PRO A 340 11.37 15.44 8.28
C PRO A 340 12.59 16.27 7.88
N ASN A 341 13.62 16.23 8.70
CA ASN A 341 14.86 16.94 8.44
C ASN A 341 15.58 16.34 7.23
N ALA A 342 16.09 17.18 6.31
CA ALA A 342 16.81 16.71 5.12
C ALA A 342 18.00 15.82 5.47
N GLY A 343 18.81 16.22 6.47
CA GLY A 343 19.96 15.43 6.91
C GLY A 343 19.58 14.05 7.47
N LEU A 344 18.40 13.93 8.11
CA LEU A 344 17.88 12.62 8.50
C LEU A 344 17.60 11.75 7.27
N ILE A 345 16.93 12.31 6.27
CA ILE A 345 16.57 11.57 5.06
C ILE A 345 17.81 11.14 4.29
N ASP A 346 18.84 11.99 4.21
CA ASP A 346 20.12 11.66 3.57
C ASP A 346 20.83 10.51 4.31
N LEU A 347 20.90 10.56 5.65
CA LEU A 347 21.51 9.48 6.45
C LEU A 347 20.70 8.18 6.37
N MET A 348 19.37 8.26 6.31
CA MET A 348 18.54 7.10 6.06
C MET A 348 18.78 6.56 4.63
N ASP A 349 18.92 7.42 3.64
CA ASP A 349 19.22 7.01 2.26
C ASP A 349 20.53 6.23 2.20
N GLU A 350 21.57 6.70 2.87
CA GLU A 350 22.86 5.99 3.00
C GLU A 350 22.70 4.65 3.71
N MET A 351 21.96 4.60 4.82
CA MET A 351 21.71 3.38 5.59
C MET A 351 20.98 2.30 4.77
N PHE A 352 20.09 2.70 3.86
CA PHE A 352 19.36 1.79 2.99
C PHE A 352 20.10 1.45 1.69
N ALA A 353 21.09 2.28 1.28
CA ALA A 353 21.78 2.16 0.00
C ALA A 353 23.11 1.39 0.08
N SER A 354 23.62 1.06 1.30
CA SER A 354 24.94 0.50 1.45
C SER A 354 25.13 -0.82 0.70
N MET A 355 25.49 -0.69 -0.55
CA MET A 355 26.56 -1.35 -1.31
C MET A 355 26.70 -0.64 -2.66
N THR A 356 27.71 0.18 -2.81
CA THR A 356 28.29 0.49 -4.11
C THR A 356 28.69 -0.81 -4.79
N LEU A 357 28.18 -1.02 -6.01
CA LEU A 357 28.62 -2.04 -6.96
C LEU A 357 30.11 -1.77 -7.35
N GLU A 358 31.04 -1.95 -6.45
CA GLU A 358 32.47 -1.83 -6.74
C GLU A 358 33.31 -3.04 -6.29
N GLU A 359 32.69 -4.17 -5.97
CA GLU A 359 33.39 -5.45 -5.84
C GLU A 359 32.50 -6.63 -6.27
N ALA A 360 32.38 -6.84 -7.57
CA ALA A 360 31.94 -8.13 -8.14
C ALA A 360 32.79 -8.47 -9.37
#